data_67eeb521190d60de75c3b819a3f929b5
#
_entry.id   67eeb521190d60de75c3b819a3f929b5
#
_cell.length_a   1.000
_cell.length_b   1.000
_cell.length_c   1.000
_cell.angle_alpha   90.00
_cell.angle_beta   90.00
_cell.angle_gamma   90.00
#
_symmetry.space_group_name_H-M   'P 1'
#
loop_
_entity.id
_entity.type
_entity.pdbx_description
1 polymer ?
#
loop_
_entity_poly.entity_id
_entity_poly.type
_entity_poly.pdbx_seq_one_letter_code
_entity_poly.pdbx_strand_id
1 'polypeptide(L)'
;MFKHCADLRNRVLAVAVAGALGVSGAALAVAPAAQLGVLTKATTLKRGDVVKSAVPLTKPVHVTVALKLRDDAGMKAFLSQPSHGVMSHAQLQNHLPTQAQAQAVAHYLKSAGFTNVQISANRMLVNATGTAAAVQTAFRTPLVSVHTQNGRSAFANSAAIRIPASLRGSVQAVLGLQTVYKAHTMMQPNSTSVVGIGGHYPQEFADIYDSSSLPAATDVDVGVWGWGSMEQTVTDLDDFTSSSGISAGAVNVVCTDTNGIDWNTGEGLGGTTIGDSTCNGNYDEGSTEWDMDSQSILGMSGGVKSLTFYAAYGAYSDTLVNSLNEIVTPTVGEPSAQVINASFGGCERAADANQGGDGMMQAMDALFQIAVAQGQTFAVSTGDSGADECGDGQPNSASYPASSPWVVAVSGTTLRASDTTWARENVWLGAGGSPSSAEVAQPWQTDLTYGDFAGQRGPDVAFDANPSSGGIIWIHGGYQQWGGTSLAAPIFAGGWARILQSNPALGFAAPSLYTLPAAVLHDVRAGNNGYLAKPGWDWATGLGSFDVGRAAAALVPAAPEARR
;
A
#
# COMPACT_ATOMS: atom_id res chain seq x y z
N MET A 1 63.77 -27.88 -2.63
CA MET A 1 64.28 -28.93 -3.57
C MET A 1 63.25 -29.00 -4.69
N PHE A 2 63.61 -28.44 -5.83
CA PHE A 2 63.72 -29.06 -7.16
C PHE A 2 62.50 -29.85 -7.61
N LYS A 3 61.92 -29.71 -8.79
CA LYS A 3 62.18 -29.09 -10.10
C LYS A 3 61.06 -29.56 -11.03
N HIS A 4 60.58 -28.69 -11.90
CA HIS A 4 60.44 -28.83 -13.36
C HIS A 4 59.65 -29.98 -13.98
N CYS A 5 58.79 -29.75 -14.87
CA CYS A 5 58.79 -29.61 -16.37
C CYS A 5 57.48 -30.20 -16.89
N ALA A 6 56.90 -30.00 -17.99
CA ALA A 6 57.15 -29.21 -19.18
C ALA A 6 55.87 -29.27 -20.08
N ASP A 7 55.75 -28.30 -20.87
CA ASP A 7 55.03 -28.12 -22.12
C ASP A 7 54.77 -29.36 -23.02
N LEU A 8 53.56 -29.44 -23.59
CA LEU A 8 53.32 -30.20 -24.82
C LEU A 8 52.23 -29.53 -25.66
N ARG A 9 52.70 -28.78 -26.68
CA ARG A 9 51.90 -28.26 -27.80
C ARG A 9 51.54 -29.44 -28.71
N ASN A 10 50.27 -29.65 -29.03
CA ASN A 10 49.87 -30.45 -30.20
C ASN A 10 49.25 -29.53 -31.25
N ARG A 11 49.97 -29.42 -32.36
CA ARG A 11 49.50 -28.87 -33.64
C ARG A 11 48.64 -29.93 -34.34
N VAL A 12 47.45 -29.56 -34.77
CA VAL A 12 46.69 -30.35 -35.75
C VAL A 12 46.64 -29.59 -37.05
N LEU A 13 47.09 -30.25 -38.10
CA LEU A 13 47.14 -29.81 -39.48
C LEU A 13 45.74 -29.65 -40.06
N ALA A 14 45.45 -28.53 -40.70
CA ALA A 14 44.28 -28.34 -41.51
C ALA A 14 44.55 -28.80 -42.96
N VAL A 15 43.73 -29.72 -43.45
CA VAL A 15 43.66 -30.08 -44.87
C VAL A 15 42.47 -29.32 -45.47
N ALA A 16 42.77 -28.43 -46.40
CA ALA A 16 41.78 -27.70 -47.20
C ALA A 16 41.34 -28.59 -48.37
N VAL A 17 40.05 -28.85 -48.49
CA VAL A 17 39.42 -29.31 -49.72
C VAL A 17 38.50 -28.22 -50.22
N ALA A 18 38.84 -27.60 -51.34
CA ALA A 18 37.99 -26.65 -52.02
C ALA A 18 36.98 -27.42 -52.90
N GLY A 19 35.70 -27.25 -52.58
CA GLY A 19 34.56 -27.63 -53.42
C GLY A 19 33.63 -26.47 -53.56
N ALA A 20 33.68 -25.78 -54.70
CA ALA A 20 32.75 -24.71 -55.06
C ALA A 20 31.42 -25.31 -55.50
N LEU A 21 30.36 -25.06 -54.72
CA LEU A 21 28.98 -25.10 -55.20
C LEU A 21 28.25 -23.89 -54.62
N GLY A 22 27.97 -22.94 -55.48
CA GLY A 22 27.23 -21.75 -55.15
C GLY A 22 25.75 -22.09 -54.83
N VAL A 23 25.38 -21.93 -53.58
CA VAL A 23 23.98 -21.82 -53.15
C VAL A 23 23.87 -20.46 -52.46
N SER A 24 23.12 -19.54 -53.05
CA SER A 24 22.76 -18.25 -52.47
C SER A 24 21.84 -18.52 -51.26
N GLY A 25 22.41 -18.82 -50.12
CA GLY A 25 21.72 -18.85 -48.85
C GLY A 25 21.55 -17.44 -48.33
N ALA A 26 20.34 -16.90 -48.36
CA ALA A 26 20.00 -15.72 -47.57
C ALA A 26 20.38 -16.01 -46.10
N ALA A 27 21.45 -15.38 -45.63
CA ALA A 27 21.78 -15.40 -44.20
C ALA A 27 20.64 -14.74 -43.47
N LEU A 28 19.79 -15.55 -42.83
CA LEU A 28 18.89 -15.08 -41.80
C LEU A 28 19.78 -14.44 -40.74
N ALA A 29 19.79 -13.10 -40.71
CA ALA A 29 20.44 -12.37 -39.65
C ALA A 29 19.75 -12.79 -38.33
N VAL A 30 20.44 -13.63 -37.55
CA VAL A 30 20.03 -13.93 -36.18
C VAL A 30 20.08 -12.57 -35.47
N ALA A 31 18.91 -12.06 -35.14
CA ALA A 31 18.81 -10.84 -34.35
C ALA A 31 19.69 -11.00 -33.11
N PRO A 32 20.52 -10.01 -32.75
CA PRO A 32 21.38 -10.13 -31.59
C PRO A 32 20.51 -10.46 -30.37
N ALA A 33 20.92 -11.48 -29.62
CA ALA A 33 20.21 -11.89 -28.40
C ALA A 33 20.00 -10.63 -27.54
N ALA A 34 18.75 -10.32 -27.24
CA ALA A 34 18.42 -9.10 -26.51
C ALA A 34 19.20 -9.07 -25.20
N GLN A 35 20.00 -8.00 -25.02
CA GLN A 35 20.79 -7.85 -23.80
C GLN A 35 19.84 -7.73 -22.62
N LEU A 36 19.88 -8.68 -21.69
CA LEU A 36 19.02 -8.72 -20.50
C LEU A 36 19.71 -8.00 -19.33
N GLY A 37 18.98 -7.13 -18.65
CA GLY A 37 19.42 -6.47 -17.43
C GLY A 37 18.63 -6.94 -16.21
N VAL A 38 19.25 -6.93 -15.03
CA VAL A 38 18.59 -7.21 -13.76
C VAL A 38 17.59 -6.10 -13.45
N LEU A 39 16.37 -6.48 -13.08
CA LEU A 39 15.31 -5.57 -12.59
C LEU A 39 15.24 -5.63 -11.06
N THR A 40 15.00 -6.82 -10.52
CA THR A 40 14.95 -7.07 -9.07
C THR A 40 15.79 -8.30 -8.72
N LYS A 41 16.12 -8.47 -7.44
CA LYS A 41 16.84 -9.64 -6.93
C LYS A 41 15.91 -10.86 -6.83
N ALA A 42 16.46 -12.03 -6.44
CA ALA A 42 15.66 -13.16 -5.97
C ALA A 42 14.91 -12.75 -4.70
N THR A 43 13.72 -13.34 -4.48
CA THR A 43 12.97 -13.16 -3.23
C THR A 43 13.85 -13.54 -2.04
N THR A 44 13.98 -12.63 -1.07
CA THR A 44 14.64 -12.91 0.21
C THR A 44 13.71 -13.75 1.08
N LEU A 45 14.13 -14.91 1.51
CA LEU A 45 13.36 -15.77 2.41
C LEU A 45 13.61 -15.39 3.87
N LYS A 46 12.57 -15.48 4.72
CA LYS A 46 12.70 -15.27 6.16
C LYS A 46 13.44 -16.44 6.82
N ARG A 47 14.06 -16.19 7.97
CA ARG A 47 14.66 -17.24 8.78
C ARG A 47 13.60 -18.27 9.18
N GLY A 48 13.81 -19.53 8.82
CA GLY A 48 12.85 -20.62 9.06
C GLY A 48 12.04 -21.02 7.83
N ASP A 49 12.00 -20.20 6.78
CA ASP A 49 11.44 -20.61 5.50
C ASP A 49 12.31 -21.70 4.84
N VAL A 50 11.66 -22.69 4.23
CA VAL A 50 12.37 -23.84 3.63
C VAL A 50 11.95 -24.01 2.18
N VAL A 51 12.92 -23.95 1.25
CA VAL A 51 12.72 -24.33 -0.14
C VAL A 51 12.50 -25.84 -0.22
N LYS A 52 11.43 -26.30 -0.84
CA LYS A 52 11.04 -27.72 -0.96
C LYS A 52 11.42 -28.31 -2.32
N SER A 53 10.99 -27.68 -3.40
CA SER A 53 11.16 -28.21 -4.77
C SER A 53 11.07 -27.09 -5.80
N ALA A 54 11.40 -27.39 -7.05
CA ALA A 54 11.02 -26.55 -8.17
C ALA A 54 9.49 -26.55 -8.34
N VAL A 55 8.91 -25.40 -8.69
CA VAL A 55 7.50 -25.32 -9.09
C VAL A 55 7.32 -26.02 -10.44
N PRO A 56 6.27 -26.83 -10.63
CA PRO A 56 5.99 -27.46 -11.92
C PRO A 56 5.89 -26.41 -13.04
N LEU A 57 6.54 -26.65 -14.16
CA LEU A 57 6.58 -25.70 -15.29
C LEU A 57 5.19 -25.38 -15.87
N THR A 58 4.22 -26.26 -15.65
CA THR A 58 2.82 -26.09 -16.09
C THR A 58 1.96 -25.31 -15.10
N LYS A 59 2.47 -25.02 -13.87
CA LYS A 59 1.69 -24.25 -12.89
C LYS A 59 1.29 -22.90 -13.47
N PRO A 60 -0.01 -22.54 -13.43
CA PRO A 60 -0.45 -21.21 -13.79
C PRO A 60 0.19 -20.14 -12.90
N VAL A 61 0.53 -19.01 -13.48
CA VAL A 61 1.11 -17.85 -12.81
C VAL A 61 0.51 -16.60 -13.42
N HIS A 62 -0.06 -15.74 -12.60
CA HIS A 62 -0.43 -14.39 -12.98
C HIS A 62 0.77 -13.46 -12.74
N VAL A 63 0.97 -12.49 -13.62
CA VAL A 63 2.00 -11.45 -13.44
C VAL A 63 1.43 -10.08 -13.71
N THR A 64 1.80 -9.13 -12.87
CA THR A 64 1.54 -7.72 -13.04
C THR A 64 2.86 -7.01 -13.30
N VAL A 65 3.03 -6.45 -14.49
CA VAL A 65 4.19 -5.62 -14.83
C VAL A 65 3.83 -4.16 -14.61
N ALA A 66 4.40 -3.54 -13.59
CA ALA A 66 4.22 -2.12 -13.32
C ALA A 66 5.19 -1.28 -14.17
N LEU A 67 4.68 -0.19 -14.73
CA LEU A 67 5.42 0.75 -15.53
C LEU A 67 5.81 1.98 -14.69
N LYS A 68 6.92 2.62 -15.07
CA LYS A 68 7.37 3.88 -14.49
C LYS A 68 6.51 5.03 -14.98
N LEU A 69 6.27 6.01 -14.14
CA LEU A 69 5.81 7.31 -14.59
C LEU A 69 6.81 7.83 -15.66
N ARG A 70 6.29 8.36 -16.76
CA ARG A 70 7.11 8.90 -17.86
C ARG A 70 7.91 10.12 -17.42
N ASP A 71 7.32 10.94 -16.57
CA ASP A 71 7.90 12.14 -16.00
C ASP A 71 7.75 12.12 -14.47
N ASP A 72 8.41 11.16 -13.81
CA ASP A 72 8.44 11.03 -12.36
C ASP A 72 9.04 12.28 -11.68
N ALA A 73 10.08 12.86 -12.27
CA ALA A 73 10.70 14.05 -11.71
C ALA A 73 9.76 15.27 -11.73
N GLY A 74 9.03 15.48 -12.82
CA GLY A 74 8.04 16.54 -12.92
C GLY A 74 6.85 16.30 -11.98
N MET A 75 6.40 15.05 -11.82
CA MET A 75 5.37 14.67 -10.85
C MET A 75 5.83 15.02 -9.43
N LYS A 76 6.99 14.55 -9.00
CA LYS A 76 7.55 14.84 -7.68
C LYS A 76 7.76 16.33 -7.43
N ALA A 77 8.24 17.07 -8.43
CA ALA A 77 8.40 18.52 -8.32
C ALA A 77 7.05 19.25 -8.15
N PHE A 78 5.98 18.76 -8.78
CA PHE A 78 4.63 19.29 -8.56
C PHE A 78 4.13 18.96 -7.15
N LEU A 79 4.22 17.70 -6.74
CA LEU A 79 3.68 17.22 -5.46
C LEU A 79 4.45 17.75 -4.24
N SER A 80 5.70 18.14 -4.38
CA SER A 80 6.49 18.72 -3.28
C SER A 80 6.15 20.18 -2.97
N GLN A 81 5.29 20.83 -3.76
CA GLN A 81 4.82 22.19 -3.48
C GLN A 81 3.68 22.13 -2.44
N PRO A 82 3.75 22.87 -1.32
CA PRO A 82 2.76 22.76 -0.24
C PRO A 82 1.31 23.06 -0.65
N SER A 83 1.10 23.77 -1.75
CA SER A 83 -0.23 24.18 -2.25
C SER A 83 -0.38 23.89 -3.75
N HIS A 84 0.02 22.71 -4.17
CA HIS A 84 0.03 22.35 -5.60
C HIS A 84 -1.36 22.28 -6.27
N GLY A 85 -2.44 22.21 -5.48
CA GLY A 85 -3.79 21.99 -6.01
C GLY A 85 -3.95 20.60 -6.63
N VAL A 86 -5.06 20.40 -7.36
CA VAL A 86 -5.39 19.12 -8.01
C VAL A 86 -5.04 19.20 -9.50
N MET A 87 -4.35 18.19 -10.02
CA MET A 87 -4.09 18.08 -11.46
C MET A 87 -5.38 17.78 -12.23
N SER A 88 -5.58 18.46 -13.33
CA SER A 88 -6.58 18.06 -14.31
C SER A 88 -6.18 16.71 -14.97
N HIS A 89 -7.15 15.97 -15.48
CA HIS A 89 -6.89 14.73 -16.22
C HIS A 89 -5.86 14.93 -17.35
N ALA A 90 -5.95 16.05 -18.08
CA ALA A 90 -5.01 16.35 -19.17
C ALA A 90 -3.57 16.57 -18.68
N GLN A 91 -3.39 17.22 -17.52
CA GLN A 91 -2.06 17.37 -16.91
C GLN A 91 -1.52 16.02 -16.47
N LEU A 92 -2.32 15.20 -15.77
CA LEU A 92 -1.93 13.86 -15.32
C LEU A 92 -1.46 12.98 -16.48
N GLN A 93 -2.15 13.00 -17.62
CA GLN A 93 -1.77 12.23 -18.81
C GLN A 93 -0.33 12.50 -19.31
N ASN A 94 0.25 13.67 -19.01
CA ASN A 94 1.63 13.99 -19.38
C ASN A 94 2.66 13.21 -18.56
N HIS A 95 2.30 12.74 -17.38
CA HIS A 95 3.17 11.99 -16.47
C HIS A 95 3.01 10.47 -16.63
N LEU A 96 1.91 10.00 -17.21
CA LEU A 96 1.63 8.57 -17.36
C LEU A 96 2.44 7.94 -18.52
N PRO A 97 2.68 6.61 -18.49
CA PRO A 97 3.31 5.90 -19.58
C PRO A 97 2.58 6.12 -20.92
N THR A 98 3.32 6.15 -22.01
CA THR A 98 2.72 6.21 -23.35
C THR A 98 2.10 4.86 -23.73
N GLN A 99 1.12 4.90 -24.64
CA GLN A 99 0.55 3.68 -25.20
C GLN A 99 1.61 2.77 -25.83
N ALA A 100 2.62 3.35 -26.49
CA ALA A 100 3.73 2.60 -27.09
C ALA A 100 4.58 1.86 -26.06
N GLN A 101 4.84 2.47 -24.88
CA GLN A 101 5.58 1.82 -23.80
C GLN A 101 4.80 0.61 -23.25
N ALA A 102 3.51 0.77 -22.97
CA ALA A 102 2.66 -0.32 -22.47
C ALA A 102 2.51 -1.45 -23.50
N GLN A 103 2.31 -1.09 -24.78
CA GLN A 103 2.25 -2.06 -25.88
C GLN A 103 3.56 -2.83 -26.07
N ALA A 104 4.72 -2.22 -25.88
CA ALA A 104 6.01 -2.89 -25.97
C ALA A 104 6.13 -3.99 -24.90
N VAL A 105 5.68 -3.71 -23.67
CA VAL A 105 5.62 -4.70 -22.57
C VAL A 105 4.62 -5.81 -22.89
N ALA A 106 3.41 -5.45 -23.33
CA ALA A 106 2.38 -6.42 -23.71
C ALA A 106 2.85 -7.35 -24.83
N HIS A 107 3.52 -6.80 -25.87
CA HIS A 107 4.10 -7.60 -26.95
C HIS A 107 5.18 -8.57 -26.44
N TYR A 108 6.05 -8.08 -25.56
CA TYR A 108 7.10 -8.91 -24.94
C TYR A 108 6.50 -10.10 -24.18
N LEU A 109 5.49 -9.87 -23.33
CA LEU A 109 4.82 -10.93 -22.58
C LEU A 109 4.17 -11.97 -23.54
N LYS A 110 3.44 -11.50 -24.55
CA LYS A 110 2.85 -12.40 -25.57
C LYS A 110 3.92 -13.25 -26.27
N SER A 111 5.06 -12.65 -26.63
CA SER A 111 6.16 -13.37 -27.30
C SER A 111 6.83 -14.41 -26.39
N ALA A 112 6.73 -14.23 -25.07
CA ALA A 112 7.24 -15.16 -24.06
C ALA A 112 6.24 -16.27 -23.67
N GLY A 113 5.04 -16.30 -24.28
CA GLY A 113 4.04 -17.33 -24.05
C GLY A 113 2.97 -16.98 -23.01
N PHE A 114 2.86 -15.71 -22.61
CA PHE A 114 1.74 -15.25 -21.79
C PHE A 114 0.49 -15.00 -22.63
N THR A 115 -0.66 -15.24 -22.02
CA THR A 115 -2.02 -15.03 -22.57
C THR A 115 -2.76 -14.00 -21.71
N ASN A 116 -4.00 -13.65 -22.08
CA ASN A 116 -4.83 -12.69 -21.37
C ASN A 116 -4.09 -11.38 -21.02
N VAL A 117 -3.26 -10.91 -21.97
CA VAL A 117 -2.44 -9.72 -21.76
C VAL A 117 -3.30 -8.48 -21.86
N GLN A 118 -3.46 -7.77 -20.77
CA GLN A 118 -4.28 -6.58 -20.63
C GLN A 118 -3.44 -5.39 -20.18
N ILE A 119 -3.75 -4.20 -20.69
CA ILE A 119 -3.13 -2.94 -20.29
C ILE A 119 -4.18 -2.14 -19.52
N SER A 120 -3.86 -1.67 -18.33
CA SER A 120 -4.77 -0.82 -17.54
C SER A 120 -5.08 0.51 -18.26
N ALA A 121 -6.23 1.10 -17.96
CA ALA A 121 -6.70 2.32 -18.63
C ALA A 121 -5.68 3.49 -18.54
N ASN A 122 -5.01 3.62 -17.40
CA ASN A 122 -3.94 4.60 -17.19
C ASN A 122 -2.56 4.15 -17.72
N ARG A 123 -2.44 2.93 -18.21
CA ARG A 123 -1.21 2.32 -18.75
C ARG A 123 -0.09 2.09 -17.70
N MET A 124 -0.43 2.21 -16.42
CA MET A 124 0.54 1.94 -15.34
C MET A 124 0.84 0.46 -15.18
N LEU A 125 -0.12 -0.41 -15.51
CA LEU A 125 0.01 -1.86 -15.35
C LEU A 125 -0.23 -2.61 -16.66
N VAL A 126 0.51 -3.72 -16.81
CA VAL A 126 0.25 -4.74 -17.85
C VAL A 126 0.13 -6.09 -17.17
N ASN A 127 -1.10 -6.62 -17.12
CA ASN A 127 -1.45 -7.88 -16.52
C ASN A 127 -1.39 -9.02 -17.56
N ALA A 128 -0.95 -10.19 -17.14
CA ALA A 128 -0.92 -11.35 -18.01
C ALA A 128 -0.95 -12.68 -17.24
N THR A 129 -1.53 -13.69 -17.87
CA THR A 129 -1.57 -15.06 -17.37
C THR A 129 -0.58 -15.91 -18.15
N GLY A 130 0.22 -16.70 -17.46
CA GLY A 130 1.16 -17.63 -18.09
C GLY A 130 1.36 -18.89 -17.26
N THR A 131 2.48 -19.54 -17.48
CA THR A 131 2.92 -20.68 -16.68
C THR A 131 4.30 -20.41 -16.08
N ALA A 132 4.73 -21.21 -15.11
CA ALA A 132 6.10 -21.13 -14.59
C ALA A 132 7.16 -21.27 -15.70
N ALA A 133 6.86 -21.99 -16.79
CA ALA A 133 7.73 -22.04 -17.97
C ALA A 133 7.79 -20.68 -18.71
N ALA A 134 6.66 -19.99 -18.85
CA ALA A 134 6.61 -18.66 -19.45
C ALA A 134 7.37 -17.65 -18.58
N VAL A 135 7.22 -17.71 -17.26
CA VAL A 135 7.99 -16.89 -16.29
C VAL A 135 9.51 -17.11 -16.49
N GLN A 136 9.95 -18.38 -16.52
CA GLN A 136 11.37 -18.70 -16.74
C GLN A 136 11.88 -18.19 -18.08
N THR A 137 11.06 -18.24 -19.11
CA THR A 137 11.40 -17.74 -20.45
C THR A 137 11.52 -16.23 -20.46
N ALA A 138 10.50 -15.52 -19.95
CA ALA A 138 10.45 -14.07 -19.94
C ALA A 138 11.47 -13.45 -18.98
N PHE A 139 11.50 -13.90 -17.74
CA PHE A 139 12.21 -13.20 -16.67
C PHE A 139 13.50 -13.87 -16.23
N ARG A 140 13.87 -15.01 -16.85
CA ARG A 140 15.09 -15.78 -16.57
C ARG A 140 15.24 -16.18 -15.10
N THR A 141 14.13 -16.41 -14.44
CA THR A 141 14.09 -16.86 -13.05
C THR A 141 13.22 -18.10 -12.93
N PRO A 142 13.71 -19.19 -12.32
CA PRO A 142 12.88 -20.32 -11.95
C PRO A 142 12.09 -20.00 -10.68
N LEU A 143 10.90 -20.60 -10.54
CA LEU A 143 10.11 -20.56 -9.33
C LEU A 143 10.35 -21.80 -8.48
N VAL A 144 10.42 -21.63 -7.17
CA VAL A 144 10.58 -22.70 -6.18
C VAL A 144 9.42 -22.69 -5.19
N SER A 145 8.96 -23.86 -4.79
CA SER A 145 8.01 -24.02 -3.69
C SER A 145 8.70 -23.78 -2.37
N VAL A 146 8.06 -23.02 -1.51
CA VAL A 146 8.55 -22.64 -0.19
C VAL A 146 7.55 -23.07 0.86
N HIS A 147 8.02 -23.66 1.94
CA HIS A 147 7.26 -23.82 3.18
C HIS A 147 7.71 -22.73 4.13
N THR A 148 6.82 -21.79 4.44
CA THR A 148 7.14 -20.64 5.27
C THR A 148 7.25 -21.05 6.74
N GLN A 149 7.95 -20.25 7.56
CA GLN A 149 8.14 -20.51 8.99
C GLN A 149 6.83 -20.65 9.78
N ASN A 150 5.76 -20.03 9.30
CA ASN A 150 4.41 -20.12 9.89
C ASN A 150 3.52 -21.20 9.26
N GLY A 151 4.10 -22.14 8.51
CA GLY A 151 3.41 -23.34 8.01
C GLY A 151 2.69 -23.19 6.67
N ARG A 152 2.70 -22.00 6.02
CA ARG A 152 2.04 -21.83 4.73
C ARG A 152 2.84 -22.45 3.58
N SER A 153 2.12 -22.95 2.57
CA SER A 153 2.70 -23.27 1.27
C SER A 153 2.76 -22.01 0.41
N ALA A 154 3.93 -21.70 -0.14
CA ALA A 154 4.18 -20.53 -0.94
C ALA A 154 5.11 -20.88 -2.12
N PHE A 155 5.36 -19.92 -2.99
CA PHE A 155 6.43 -19.99 -3.99
C PHE A 155 7.20 -18.67 -4.06
N ALA A 156 8.38 -18.70 -4.66
CA ALA A 156 9.23 -17.54 -4.84
C ALA A 156 10.10 -17.67 -6.08
N ASN A 157 10.50 -16.55 -6.67
CA ASN A 157 11.57 -16.53 -7.67
C ASN A 157 12.92 -16.76 -6.98
N SER A 158 13.66 -17.76 -7.45
CA SER A 158 14.94 -18.19 -6.85
C SER A 158 16.17 -17.52 -7.47
N ALA A 159 15.99 -16.69 -8.50
CA ALA A 159 17.03 -15.92 -9.15
C ALA A 159 16.55 -14.50 -9.45
N ALA A 160 17.48 -13.61 -9.76
CA ALA A 160 17.15 -12.24 -10.15
C ALA A 160 16.24 -12.22 -11.38
N ILE A 161 15.22 -11.37 -11.34
CA ILE A 161 14.32 -11.06 -12.47
C ILE A 161 15.11 -10.24 -13.50
N ARG A 162 15.09 -10.69 -14.76
CA ARG A 162 15.78 -10.01 -15.87
C ARG A 162 14.80 -9.69 -16.98
N ILE A 163 14.92 -8.50 -17.54
CA ILE A 163 14.11 -8.03 -18.66
C ILE A 163 15.02 -7.50 -19.79
N PRO A 164 14.51 -7.41 -21.04
CA PRO A 164 15.25 -6.77 -22.13
C PRO A 164 15.70 -5.35 -21.79
N ALA A 165 16.90 -4.96 -22.18
CA ALA A 165 17.43 -3.61 -21.95
C ALA A 165 16.53 -2.52 -22.54
N SER A 166 15.81 -2.80 -23.63
CA SER A 166 14.85 -1.89 -24.27
C SER A 166 13.62 -1.59 -23.40
N LEU A 167 13.27 -2.45 -22.42
CA LEU A 167 12.13 -2.26 -21.53
C LEU A 167 12.51 -1.63 -20.18
N ARG A 168 13.81 -1.63 -19.80
CA ARG A 168 14.25 -1.15 -18.48
C ARG A 168 13.93 0.33 -18.20
N GLY A 169 13.84 1.15 -19.25
CA GLY A 169 13.43 2.55 -19.11
C GLY A 169 11.96 2.73 -18.74
N SER A 170 11.12 1.73 -19.03
CA SER A 170 9.67 1.83 -18.84
C SER A 170 9.14 0.92 -17.73
N VAL A 171 9.81 -0.20 -17.40
CA VAL A 171 9.34 -1.16 -16.40
C VAL A 171 9.88 -0.80 -15.02
N GLN A 172 8.99 -0.79 -14.03
CA GLN A 172 9.28 -0.52 -12.62
C GLN A 172 9.47 -1.82 -11.84
N ALA A 173 8.49 -2.73 -11.91
CA ALA A 173 8.47 -4.00 -11.18
C ALA A 173 7.77 -5.08 -12.00
N VAL A 174 8.00 -6.34 -11.61
CA VAL A 174 7.26 -7.53 -12.07
C VAL A 174 6.80 -8.26 -10.84
N LEU A 175 5.50 -8.20 -10.56
CA LEU A 175 4.84 -8.78 -9.40
C LEU A 175 4.16 -10.11 -9.73
N GLY A 176 3.72 -10.86 -8.72
CA GLY A 176 3.12 -12.17 -8.87
C GLY A 176 4.13 -13.32 -8.99
N LEU A 177 5.42 -13.09 -8.77
CA LEU A 177 6.48 -14.10 -8.82
C LEU A 177 6.86 -14.65 -7.43
N GLN A 178 6.14 -14.22 -6.39
CA GLN A 178 6.29 -14.72 -5.03
C GLN A 178 4.94 -14.65 -4.29
N THR A 179 4.73 -15.57 -3.34
CA THR A 179 3.62 -15.59 -2.39
C THR A 179 4.11 -15.82 -0.95
N VAL A 180 5.41 -15.65 -0.72
CA VAL A 180 6.03 -15.76 0.61
C VAL A 180 5.61 -14.60 1.48
N TYR A 181 5.70 -13.39 0.94
CA TYR A 181 5.26 -12.17 1.59
C TYR A 181 3.81 -11.87 1.24
N LYS A 182 3.05 -11.52 2.27
CA LYS A 182 1.64 -11.16 2.21
C LYS A 182 1.43 -10.05 3.22
N ALA A 183 0.70 -9.01 2.86
CA ALA A 183 0.26 -8.00 3.81
C ALA A 183 -0.68 -8.61 4.86
N HIS A 184 -0.78 -8.01 6.01
CA HIS A 184 -1.68 -8.38 7.09
C HIS A 184 -2.36 -7.15 7.67
N THR A 185 -3.51 -7.36 8.28
CA THR A 185 -4.26 -6.33 9.02
C THR A 185 -3.52 -5.94 10.30
N MET A 186 -3.73 -4.71 10.75
CA MET A 186 -3.06 -4.12 11.92
C MET A 186 -4.05 -3.93 13.06
N MET A 187 -4.79 -5.01 13.41
CA MET A 187 -5.79 -5.02 14.47
C MET A 187 -5.36 -5.92 15.62
N GLN A 188 -5.69 -5.51 16.83
CA GLN A 188 -5.39 -6.26 18.04
C GLN A 188 -6.63 -6.39 18.92
N PRO A 189 -6.99 -7.62 19.37
CA PRO A 189 -8.09 -7.79 20.31
C PRO A 189 -7.72 -7.26 21.70
N ASN A 190 -8.70 -6.76 22.42
CA ASN A 190 -8.52 -6.52 23.84
C ASN A 190 -8.37 -7.87 24.57
N SER A 191 -7.21 -8.07 25.21
CA SER A 191 -6.90 -9.32 25.92
C SER A 191 -7.71 -9.53 27.19
N THR A 192 -8.41 -8.49 27.67
CA THR A 192 -9.33 -8.60 28.81
C THR A 192 -10.73 -8.91 28.26
N SER A 193 -11.38 -9.96 28.80
CA SER A 193 -12.73 -10.37 28.39
C SER A 193 -13.84 -9.39 28.83
N VAL A 194 -13.50 -8.19 29.28
CA VAL A 194 -14.45 -7.18 29.76
C VAL A 194 -14.52 -6.03 28.75
N VAL A 195 -15.56 -6.05 27.94
CA VAL A 195 -15.89 -4.96 27.01
C VAL A 195 -16.31 -3.71 27.80
N GLY A 196 -15.84 -2.54 27.36
CA GLY A 196 -16.27 -1.23 27.89
C GLY A 196 -15.45 -0.68 29.05
N ILE A 197 -14.44 -1.40 29.56
CA ILE A 197 -13.51 -0.81 30.53
C ILE A 197 -12.40 -0.07 29.77
N GLY A 198 -12.52 1.26 29.74
CA GLY A 198 -11.57 2.16 29.07
C GLY A 198 -11.70 2.20 27.55
N GLY A 199 -12.61 1.41 26.95
CA GLY A 199 -12.92 1.47 25.52
C GLY A 199 -13.99 2.51 25.18
N HIS A 200 -14.03 2.93 23.92
CA HIS A 200 -14.91 3.96 23.42
C HIS A 200 -15.74 3.48 22.23
N TYR A 201 -17.02 3.85 22.19
CA TYR A 201 -17.82 3.65 20.97
C TYR A 201 -17.32 4.55 19.83
N PRO A 202 -17.45 4.15 18.56
CA PRO A 202 -16.93 4.91 17.43
C PRO A 202 -17.34 6.39 17.42
N GLN A 203 -18.57 6.72 17.80
CA GLN A 203 -19.07 8.10 17.87
C GLN A 203 -18.46 8.93 19.00
N GLU A 204 -17.97 8.31 20.08
CA GLU A 204 -17.34 9.02 21.21
C GLU A 204 -15.98 9.61 20.81
N PHE A 205 -15.28 9.01 19.83
CA PHE A 205 -14.05 9.58 19.31
C PHE A 205 -14.28 10.97 18.65
N ALA A 206 -15.48 11.20 18.09
CA ALA A 206 -15.82 12.50 17.52
C ALA A 206 -15.86 13.62 18.57
N ASP A 207 -16.33 13.32 19.76
CA ASP A 207 -16.34 14.28 20.88
C ASP A 207 -14.93 14.41 21.49
N ILE A 208 -14.25 13.28 21.69
CA ILE A 208 -12.89 13.24 22.30
C ILE A 208 -11.89 14.07 21.48
N TYR A 209 -11.90 13.94 20.16
CA TYR A 209 -11.01 14.67 19.25
C TYR A 209 -11.64 15.93 18.64
N ASP A 210 -12.80 16.41 19.20
CA ASP A 210 -13.51 17.64 18.81
C ASP A 210 -13.95 17.68 17.32
N SER A 211 -14.12 16.53 16.67
CA SER A 211 -14.65 16.50 15.31
C SER A 211 -16.14 16.78 15.28
N SER A 212 -16.90 16.46 16.36
CA SER A 212 -18.33 16.73 16.48
C SER A 212 -18.69 18.22 16.48
N SER A 213 -17.72 19.11 16.73
CA SER A 213 -17.89 20.57 16.58
C SER A 213 -18.05 21.02 15.11
N LEU A 214 -17.70 20.16 14.14
CA LEU A 214 -17.83 20.40 12.71
C LEU A 214 -19.10 19.73 12.14
N PRO A 215 -19.61 20.21 10.98
CA PRO A 215 -20.64 19.49 10.24
C PRO A 215 -20.20 18.06 9.91
N ALA A 216 -21.14 17.11 9.89
CA ALA A 216 -20.91 15.76 9.40
C ALA A 216 -20.43 15.78 7.93
N ALA A 217 -19.62 14.80 7.53
CA ALA A 217 -18.95 14.77 6.22
C ALA A 217 -19.87 14.30 5.07
N THR A 218 -21.12 14.78 5.04
CA THR A 218 -22.19 14.30 4.14
C THR A 218 -22.00 14.61 2.64
N ASP A 219 -20.99 15.42 2.29
CA ASP A 219 -20.62 15.69 0.89
C ASP A 219 -19.28 15.06 0.50
N VAL A 220 -18.67 14.24 1.40
CA VAL A 220 -17.37 13.61 1.20
C VAL A 220 -17.53 12.12 0.91
N ASP A 221 -16.94 11.65 -0.16
CA ASP A 221 -16.84 10.24 -0.52
C ASP A 221 -15.62 9.62 0.18
N VAL A 222 -15.84 8.55 0.97
CA VAL A 222 -14.79 7.88 1.76
C VAL A 222 -14.67 6.42 1.36
N GLY A 223 -13.46 5.86 1.39
CA GLY A 223 -13.17 4.48 1.05
C GLY A 223 -12.50 3.69 2.18
N VAL A 224 -12.77 2.41 2.22
CA VAL A 224 -12.01 1.40 2.96
C VAL A 224 -11.35 0.48 1.94
N TRP A 225 -10.02 0.40 1.96
CA TRP A 225 -9.27 -0.47 1.07
C TRP A 225 -8.85 -1.73 1.84
N GLY A 226 -9.38 -2.87 1.39
CA GLY A 226 -9.13 -4.16 2.00
C GLY A 226 -9.16 -5.30 0.99
N TRP A 227 -9.46 -6.49 1.44
CA TRP A 227 -9.57 -7.70 0.60
C TRP A 227 -10.60 -8.68 1.14
N GLY A 228 -10.97 -9.64 0.31
CA GLY A 228 -11.93 -10.69 0.63
C GLY A 228 -13.38 -10.28 0.43
N SER A 229 -14.31 -11.09 0.94
CA SER A 229 -15.74 -10.80 0.93
C SER A 229 -16.07 -9.67 1.90
N MET A 230 -16.95 -8.76 1.48
CA MET A 230 -17.48 -7.67 2.31
C MET A 230 -18.91 -7.96 2.79
N GLU A 231 -19.43 -9.17 2.58
CA GLU A 231 -20.83 -9.50 2.88
C GLU A 231 -21.15 -9.35 4.38
N GLN A 232 -20.29 -9.91 5.23
CA GLN A 232 -20.48 -9.79 6.67
C GLN A 232 -20.26 -8.34 7.15
N THR A 233 -19.22 -7.67 6.63
CA THR A 233 -18.94 -6.27 6.96
C THR A 233 -20.09 -5.33 6.60
N VAL A 234 -20.73 -5.52 5.45
CA VAL A 234 -21.92 -4.72 5.07
C VAL A 234 -23.08 -5.01 6.02
N THR A 235 -23.26 -6.27 6.44
CA THR A 235 -24.30 -6.65 7.41
C THR A 235 -24.07 -6.00 8.78
N ASP A 236 -22.86 -6.08 9.31
CA ASP A 236 -22.49 -5.48 10.60
C ASP A 236 -22.54 -3.94 10.54
N LEU A 237 -22.22 -3.35 9.39
CA LEU A 237 -22.36 -1.91 9.16
C LEU A 237 -23.83 -1.47 9.17
N ASP A 238 -24.75 -2.24 8.57
CA ASP A 238 -26.19 -1.96 8.60
C ASP A 238 -26.75 -1.99 10.02
N ASP A 239 -26.32 -2.95 10.83
CA ASP A 239 -26.67 -3.03 12.25
C ASP A 239 -26.12 -1.82 13.05
N PHE A 240 -24.85 -1.46 12.80
CA PHE A 240 -24.23 -0.30 13.43
C PHE A 240 -24.96 1.01 13.07
N THR A 241 -25.23 1.26 11.78
CA THR A 241 -25.92 2.49 11.34
C THR A 241 -27.34 2.57 11.88
N SER A 242 -28.05 1.43 11.94
CA SER A 242 -29.39 1.33 12.51
C SER A 242 -29.41 1.62 14.01
N SER A 243 -28.38 1.21 14.75
CA SER A 243 -28.29 1.41 16.20
C SER A 243 -27.74 2.79 16.58
N SER A 244 -26.77 3.31 15.85
CA SER A 244 -26.13 4.61 16.12
C SER A 244 -26.89 5.80 15.55
N GLY A 245 -27.71 5.60 14.51
CA GLY A 245 -28.36 6.65 13.75
C GLY A 245 -27.43 7.45 12.85
N ILE A 246 -26.18 7.00 12.65
CA ILE A 246 -25.20 7.64 11.78
C ILE A 246 -25.36 7.09 10.35
N SER A 247 -25.44 7.98 9.37
CA SER A 247 -25.63 7.57 7.97
C SER A 247 -24.31 7.23 7.29
N ALA A 248 -24.23 6.07 6.66
CA ALA A 248 -23.14 5.70 5.76
C ALA A 248 -23.30 6.30 4.35
N GLY A 249 -24.40 7.03 4.07
CA GLY A 249 -24.73 7.48 2.72
C GLY A 249 -24.94 6.31 1.77
N ALA A 250 -24.39 6.40 0.57
CA ALA A 250 -24.40 5.26 -0.36
C ALA A 250 -23.28 4.27 -0.01
N VAL A 251 -23.64 3.04 0.38
CA VAL A 251 -22.66 1.97 0.61
C VAL A 251 -22.39 1.26 -0.73
N ASN A 252 -21.12 1.21 -1.11
CA ASN A 252 -20.67 0.57 -2.34
C ASN A 252 -19.64 -0.51 -2.02
N VAL A 253 -19.64 -1.59 -2.80
CA VAL A 253 -18.54 -2.56 -2.82
C VAL A 253 -18.00 -2.62 -4.23
N VAL A 254 -16.71 -2.41 -4.39
CA VAL A 254 -15.98 -2.50 -5.66
C VAL A 254 -14.98 -3.64 -5.54
N CYS A 255 -15.25 -4.73 -6.25
CA CYS A 255 -14.33 -5.85 -6.32
C CYS A 255 -13.19 -5.49 -7.27
N THR A 256 -12.07 -5.11 -6.72
CA THR A 256 -10.88 -4.72 -7.48
C THR A 256 -10.01 -5.93 -7.82
N ASP A 257 -9.06 -5.79 -8.75
CA ASP A 257 -8.16 -6.86 -9.21
C ASP A 257 -8.87 -8.08 -9.80
N THR A 258 -9.79 -7.83 -10.68
CA THR A 258 -10.64 -8.84 -11.31
C THR A 258 -9.96 -9.62 -12.44
N ASN A 259 -8.74 -9.24 -12.80
CA ASN A 259 -7.92 -9.92 -13.81
C ASN A 259 -6.97 -10.96 -13.19
N GLY A 260 -7.07 -11.16 -11.89
CA GLY A 260 -6.28 -12.12 -11.15
C GLY A 260 -6.64 -13.58 -11.46
N ILE A 261 -5.85 -14.48 -11.00
CA ILE A 261 -6.12 -15.92 -10.98
C ILE A 261 -6.38 -16.31 -9.53
N ASP A 262 -7.44 -17.07 -9.30
CA ASP A 262 -7.55 -17.83 -8.05
C ASP A 262 -6.34 -18.77 -7.92
N TRP A 263 -5.48 -18.48 -6.98
CA TRP A 263 -4.27 -19.25 -6.72
C TRP A 263 -4.55 -20.70 -6.29
N ASN A 264 -5.77 -21.00 -5.82
CA ASN A 264 -6.17 -22.34 -5.41
C ASN A 264 -6.68 -23.16 -6.59
N THR A 265 -7.48 -22.55 -7.49
CA THR A 265 -8.09 -23.24 -8.61
C THR A 265 -7.34 -23.01 -9.93
N GLY A 266 -6.59 -21.93 -10.05
CA GLY A 266 -5.94 -21.52 -11.29
C GLY A 266 -6.91 -20.90 -12.31
N GLU A 267 -8.15 -20.63 -11.91
CA GLU A 267 -9.17 -20.02 -12.75
C GLU A 267 -9.05 -18.49 -12.74
N GLY A 268 -9.36 -17.85 -13.85
CA GLY A 268 -9.40 -16.40 -13.94
C GLY A 268 -10.60 -15.84 -13.20
N LEU A 269 -10.37 -14.82 -12.40
CA LEU A 269 -11.42 -14.08 -11.72
C LEU A 269 -12.13 -13.17 -12.75
N GLY A 270 -13.43 -13.17 -12.75
CA GLY A 270 -14.26 -12.36 -13.67
C GLY A 270 -14.22 -10.87 -13.27
N GLY A 271 -14.48 -9.99 -14.22
CA GLY A 271 -14.36 -8.53 -14.15
C GLY A 271 -14.91 -7.80 -12.91
N THR A 272 -14.52 -6.53 -12.74
CA THR A 272 -14.98 -5.63 -11.67
C THR A 272 -16.49 -5.64 -11.54
N THR A 273 -17.01 -5.89 -10.33
CA THR A 273 -18.45 -5.91 -10.07
C THR A 273 -18.78 -4.85 -9.03
N ILE A 274 -19.58 -3.86 -9.39
CA ILE A 274 -20.06 -2.83 -8.46
C ILE A 274 -21.29 -3.37 -7.73
N GLY A 275 -21.29 -3.27 -6.40
CA GLY A 275 -22.45 -3.64 -5.56
C GLY A 275 -22.58 -5.14 -5.28
N ASP A 276 -21.62 -5.97 -5.68
CA ASP A 276 -21.54 -7.37 -5.27
C ASP A 276 -20.67 -7.48 -4.01
N SER A 277 -21.30 -7.58 -2.85
CA SER A 277 -20.58 -7.72 -1.57
C SER A 277 -19.86 -9.06 -1.41
N THR A 278 -20.16 -10.03 -2.26
CA THR A 278 -19.55 -11.37 -2.24
C THR A 278 -18.26 -11.46 -3.04
N CYS A 279 -17.58 -10.35 -3.29
CA CYS A 279 -16.31 -10.34 -4.01
C CYS A 279 -15.47 -11.57 -3.67
N ASN A 280 -15.07 -12.35 -4.68
CA ASN A 280 -14.21 -13.54 -4.49
C ASN A 280 -14.87 -14.71 -3.72
N GLY A 281 -16.19 -14.80 -3.71
CA GLY A 281 -16.92 -15.88 -3.05
C GLY A 281 -16.82 -15.82 -1.53
N ASN A 282 -16.77 -16.98 -0.87
CA ASN A 282 -16.79 -17.11 0.59
C ASN A 282 -15.42 -16.89 1.25
N TYR A 283 -14.50 -16.14 0.66
CA TYR A 283 -13.20 -15.87 1.25
C TYR A 283 -13.31 -14.71 2.25
N ASP A 284 -13.65 -15.06 3.49
CA ASP A 284 -13.82 -14.12 4.60
C ASP A 284 -12.50 -14.01 5.39
N GLU A 285 -11.50 -13.34 4.82
CA GLU A 285 -10.28 -12.97 5.54
C GLU A 285 -10.29 -11.46 5.78
N GLY A 286 -10.57 -11.03 7.00
CA GLY A 286 -10.44 -9.63 7.41
C GLY A 286 -11.74 -8.90 7.73
N SER A 287 -12.92 -9.53 7.70
CA SER A 287 -14.21 -8.84 7.98
C SER A 287 -14.18 -8.01 9.25
N THR A 288 -13.69 -8.56 10.37
CA THR A 288 -13.53 -7.83 11.64
C THR A 288 -12.69 -6.54 11.50
N GLU A 289 -11.67 -6.56 10.65
CA GLU A 289 -10.87 -5.36 10.35
C GLU A 289 -11.71 -4.30 9.66
N TRP A 290 -12.45 -4.71 8.61
CA TRP A 290 -13.26 -3.77 7.82
C TRP A 290 -14.48 -3.26 8.58
N ASP A 291 -14.97 -4.02 9.58
CA ASP A 291 -15.99 -3.58 10.55
C ASP A 291 -15.45 -2.44 11.41
N MET A 292 -14.25 -2.60 11.97
CA MET A 292 -13.60 -1.57 12.78
C MET A 292 -13.32 -0.31 11.95
N ASP A 293 -12.80 -0.47 10.74
CA ASP A 293 -12.51 0.62 9.84
C ASP A 293 -13.76 1.46 9.52
N SER A 294 -14.81 0.80 9.01
CA SER A 294 -16.02 1.47 8.55
C SER A 294 -16.76 2.17 9.67
N GLN A 295 -16.94 1.50 10.82
CA GLN A 295 -17.64 2.05 11.97
C GLN A 295 -16.86 3.21 12.61
N SER A 296 -15.53 3.11 12.70
CA SER A 296 -14.68 4.19 13.23
C SER A 296 -14.68 5.43 12.32
N ILE A 297 -14.64 5.24 10.99
CA ILE A 297 -14.81 6.32 10.01
C ILE A 297 -16.17 7.01 10.23
N LEU A 298 -17.25 6.25 10.28
CA LEU A 298 -18.60 6.82 10.43
C LEU A 298 -18.79 7.52 11.77
N GLY A 299 -18.32 6.90 12.87
CA GLY A 299 -18.37 7.50 14.19
C GLY A 299 -17.67 8.84 14.23
N MET A 300 -16.45 8.90 13.72
CA MET A 300 -15.62 10.10 13.70
C MET A 300 -16.13 11.16 12.71
N SER A 301 -16.60 10.76 11.53
CA SER A 301 -17.11 11.67 10.49
C SER A 301 -18.53 12.18 10.75
N GLY A 302 -19.31 11.48 11.58
CA GLY A 302 -20.73 11.75 11.81
C GLY A 302 -21.64 11.40 10.64
N GLY A 303 -21.12 10.68 9.66
CA GLY A 303 -21.74 10.29 8.41
C GLY A 303 -20.97 10.80 7.19
N VAL A 304 -21.14 10.11 6.06
CA VAL A 304 -20.46 10.40 4.79
C VAL A 304 -21.45 10.44 3.63
N LYS A 305 -21.05 11.00 2.49
CA LYS A 305 -21.85 10.98 1.26
C LYS A 305 -21.92 9.58 0.67
N SER A 306 -20.79 8.89 0.62
CA SER A 306 -20.72 7.47 0.29
C SER A 306 -19.57 6.80 1.05
N LEU A 307 -19.76 5.53 1.41
CA LEU A 307 -18.72 4.65 1.92
C LEU A 307 -18.49 3.53 0.91
N THR A 308 -17.28 3.44 0.38
CA THR A 308 -16.92 2.47 -0.65
C THR A 308 -15.87 1.49 -0.12
N PHE A 309 -16.21 0.21 -0.10
CA PHE A 309 -15.25 -0.86 0.17
C PHE A 309 -14.57 -1.25 -1.14
N TYR A 310 -13.28 -1.06 -1.23
CA TYR A 310 -12.43 -1.52 -2.34
C TYR A 310 -11.81 -2.86 -1.94
N ALA A 311 -12.43 -3.94 -2.41
CA ALA A 311 -12.06 -5.30 -2.04
C ALA A 311 -11.11 -5.93 -3.06
N ALA A 312 -9.84 -6.06 -2.70
CA ALA A 312 -8.89 -6.85 -3.46
C ALA A 312 -9.18 -8.36 -3.30
N TYR A 313 -8.72 -9.19 -4.24
CA TYR A 313 -8.85 -10.64 -4.11
C TYR A 313 -8.08 -11.19 -2.90
N GLY A 314 -6.96 -10.58 -2.56
CA GLY A 314 -6.14 -10.98 -1.42
C GLY A 314 -5.03 -9.99 -1.15
N ALA A 315 -4.21 -10.28 -0.17
CA ALA A 315 -3.18 -9.40 0.34
C ALA A 315 -1.79 -9.62 -0.29
N TYR A 316 -1.73 -10.15 -1.51
CA TYR A 316 -0.46 -10.31 -2.24
C TYR A 316 -0.10 -9.04 -3.02
N SER A 317 1.18 -8.88 -3.33
CA SER A 317 1.71 -7.66 -3.95
C SER A 317 1.06 -7.31 -5.28
N ASP A 318 0.80 -8.30 -6.14
CA ASP A 318 0.16 -8.11 -7.43
C ASP A 318 -1.32 -7.74 -7.29
N THR A 319 -2.06 -8.39 -6.37
CA THR A 319 -3.47 -8.10 -6.13
C THR A 319 -3.65 -6.71 -5.52
N LEU A 320 -2.84 -6.33 -4.53
CA LEU A 320 -2.91 -5.00 -3.91
C LEU A 320 -2.51 -3.88 -4.88
N VAL A 321 -1.51 -4.09 -5.75
CA VAL A 321 -1.11 -3.08 -6.74
C VAL A 321 -2.20 -2.89 -7.80
N ASN A 322 -2.86 -3.96 -8.24
CA ASN A 322 -4.00 -3.85 -9.16
C ASN A 322 -5.19 -3.14 -8.49
N SER A 323 -5.48 -3.48 -7.24
CA SER A 323 -6.52 -2.82 -6.45
C SER A 323 -6.26 -1.32 -6.29
N LEU A 324 -5.05 -0.93 -5.90
CA LEU A 324 -4.68 0.48 -5.81
C LEU A 324 -4.81 1.19 -7.16
N ASN A 325 -4.43 0.52 -8.25
CA ASN A 325 -4.57 1.09 -9.60
C ASN A 325 -6.04 1.37 -9.96
N GLU A 326 -6.97 0.52 -9.54
CA GLU A 326 -8.42 0.74 -9.73
C GLU A 326 -8.92 1.91 -8.87
N ILE A 327 -8.52 1.98 -7.59
CA ILE A 327 -8.88 3.09 -6.70
C ILE A 327 -8.46 4.44 -7.27
N VAL A 328 -7.26 4.54 -7.84
CA VAL A 328 -6.73 5.82 -8.38
C VAL A 328 -7.14 6.07 -9.83
N THR A 329 -7.74 5.09 -10.50
CA THR A 329 -8.22 5.21 -11.88
C THR A 329 -9.49 4.38 -12.05
N PRO A 330 -10.58 4.77 -11.36
CA PRO A 330 -11.81 4.00 -11.36
C PRO A 330 -12.38 3.89 -12.77
N THR A 331 -13.02 2.76 -13.04
CA THR A 331 -13.79 2.54 -14.27
C THR A 331 -14.94 3.55 -14.32
N VAL A 332 -15.34 3.94 -15.52
CA VAL A 332 -16.44 4.90 -15.71
C VAL A 332 -17.72 4.43 -15.01
N GLY A 333 -18.20 5.23 -14.06
CA GLY A 333 -19.39 4.93 -13.26
C GLY A 333 -19.08 4.34 -11.87
N GLU A 334 -17.82 4.03 -11.56
CA GLU A 334 -17.40 3.63 -10.23
C GLU A 334 -17.18 4.84 -9.32
N PRO A 335 -17.42 4.70 -8.01
CA PRO A 335 -17.16 5.77 -7.04
C PRO A 335 -15.67 6.08 -6.94
N SER A 336 -15.35 7.35 -6.65
CA SER A 336 -13.99 7.83 -6.42
C SER A 336 -13.93 8.48 -5.05
N ALA A 337 -13.33 7.80 -4.08
CA ALA A 337 -13.19 8.32 -2.73
C ALA A 337 -12.11 9.41 -2.64
N GLN A 338 -12.37 10.42 -1.81
CA GLN A 338 -11.44 11.52 -1.51
C GLN A 338 -10.50 11.15 -0.35
N VAL A 339 -10.99 10.38 0.61
CA VAL A 339 -10.24 9.85 1.74
C VAL A 339 -10.35 8.34 1.73
N ILE A 340 -9.23 7.65 1.76
CA ILE A 340 -9.18 6.18 1.73
C ILE A 340 -8.42 5.70 2.97
N ASN A 341 -9.05 4.83 3.76
CA ASN A 341 -8.40 4.13 4.86
C ASN A 341 -7.79 2.81 4.38
N ALA A 342 -6.58 2.51 4.86
CA ALA A 342 -5.86 1.26 4.60
C ALA A 342 -5.21 0.75 5.89
N SER A 343 -5.92 -0.13 6.59
CA SER A 343 -5.52 -0.67 7.88
C SER A 343 -4.70 -1.95 7.74
N PHE A 344 -3.70 -1.92 6.89
CA PHE A 344 -2.84 -3.07 6.64
C PHE A 344 -1.44 -2.67 6.20
N GLY A 345 -0.53 -3.61 6.27
CA GLY A 345 0.83 -3.43 5.78
C GLY A 345 1.71 -4.64 6.01
N GLY A 346 2.99 -4.39 6.08
CA GLY A 346 4.01 -5.38 6.38
C GLY A 346 5.41 -4.80 6.22
N CYS A 347 6.42 -5.60 6.50
CA CYS A 347 7.82 -5.18 6.43
C CYS A 347 8.16 -4.48 5.11
N GLU A 348 8.59 -3.23 5.16
CA GLU A 348 8.93 -2.44 3.96
C GLU A 348 10.03 -3.06 3.11
N ARG A 349 11.02 -3.78 3.72
CA ARG A 349 12.10 -4.45 2.99
C ARG A 349 11.61 -5.57 2.09
N ALA A 350 10.46 -6.17 2.43
CA ALA A 350 9.82 -7.20 1.60
C ALA A 350 9.15 -6.59 0.36
N ALA A 351 8.79 -5.34 0.41
CA ALA A 351 8.19 -4.58 -0.70
C ALA A 351 9.22 -3.87 -1.58
N ASP A 352 10.42 -3.53 -1.03
CA ASP A 352 11.45 -2.76 -1.75
C ASP A 352 12.35 -3.65 -2.62
N ALA A 353 12.30 -3.42 -3.94
CA ALA A 353 13.16 -4.11 -4.92
C ALA A 353 14.67 -3.97 -4.64
N ASN A 354 15.10 -2.87 -4.03
CA ASN A 354 16.51 -2.61 -3.73
C ASN A 354 17.00 -3.42 -2.53
N GLN A 355 16.10 -3.80 -1.62
CA GLN A 355 16.41 -4.56 -0.41
C GLN A 355 16.09 -6.06 -0.53
N GLY A 356 15.70 -6.53 -1.72
CA GLY A 356 15.42 -7.93 -2.00
C GLY A 356 13.94 -8.28 -1.91
N GLY A 357 13.08 -7.28 -1.88
CA GLY A 357 11.64 -7.40 -2.10
C GLY A 357 11.28 -7.51 -3.58
N ASP A 358 10.00 -7.62 -3.87
CA ASP A 358 9.49 -7.84 -5.23
C ASP A 358 9.27 -6.55 -6.04
N GLY A 359 9.32 -5.39 -5.40
CA GLY A 359 9.11 -4.09 -6.03
C GLY A 359 7.68 -3.56 -5.92
N MET A 360 6.87 -4.12 -5.02
CA MET A 360 5.55 -3.59 -4.69
C MET A 360 5.63 -2.12 -4.25
N MET A 361 6.62 -1.76 -3.41
CA MET A 361 6.86 -0.39 -2.96
C MET A 361 6.98 0.58 -4.15
N GLN A 362 7.87 0.30 -5.10
CA GLN A 362 8.09 1.17 -6.24
C GLN A 362 6.84 1.27 -7.14
N ALA A 363 6.07 0.20 -7.27
CA ALA A 363 4.84 0.18 -8.05
C ALA A 363 3.73 1.01 -7.39
N MET A 364 3.52 0.82 -6.08
CA MET A 364 2.50 1.56 -5.32
C MET A 364 2.83 3.03 -5.18
N ASP A 365 4.10 3.40 -4.93
CA ASP A 365 4.49 4.81 -4.84
C ASP A 365 4.18 5.61 -6.11
N ALA A 366 4.35 4.99 -7.27
CA ALA A 366 3.94 5.61 -8.53
C ALA A 366 2.42 5.83 -8.61
N LEU A 367 1.62 4.91 -8.06
CA LEU A 367 0.17 5.03 -7.98
C LEU A 367 -0.28 6.02 -6.90
N PHE A 368 0.35 6.03 -5.72
CA PHE A 368 0.09 7.03 -4.69
C PHE A 368 0.43 8.45 -5.14
N GLN A 369 1.46 8.65 -5.97
CA GLN A 369 1.71 9.94 -6.61
C GLN A 369 0.53 10.38 -7.50
N ILE A 370 -0.09 9.45 -8.21
CA ILE A 370 -1.31 9.73 -9.00
C ILE A 370 -2.46 10.12 -8.07
N ALA A 371 -2.66 9.39 -6.96
CA ALA A 371 -3.67 9.69 -5.96
C ALA A 371 -3.51 11.12 -5.40
N VAL A 372 -2.32 11.46 -4.94
CA VAL A 372 -2.00 12.80 -4.40
C VAL A 372 -2.21 13.88 -5.47
N ALA A 373 -1.80 13.64 -6.72
CA ALA A 373 -2.02 14.58 -7.83
C ALA A 373 -3.51 14.82 -8.09
N GLN A 374 -4.38 13.87 -7.78
CA GLN A 374 -5.84 13.95 -7.86
C GLN A 374 -6.50 14.48 -6.58
N GLY A 375 -5.71 14.78 -5.54
CA GLY A 375 -6.18 15.31 -4.26
C GLY A 375 -6.70 14.24 -3.29
N GLN A 376 -6.46 12.96 -3.56
CA GLN A 376 -6.85 11.88 -2.65
C GLN A 376 -5.88 11.78 -1.45
N THR A 377 -6.42 11.41 -0.29
CA THR A 377 -5.66 11.14 0.93
C THR A 377 -5.82 9.67 1.31
N PHE A 378 -4.71 8.95 1.40
CA PHE A 378 -4.69 7.61 2.01
C PHE A 378 -4.23 7.73 3.46
N ALA A 379 -5.06 7.28 4.40
CA ALA A 379 -4.73 7.09 5.81
C ALA A 379 -4.26 5.65 6.01
N VAL A 380 -3.01 5.44 6.43
CA VAL A 380 -2.41 4.12 6.48
C VAL A 380 -1.86 3.82 7.87
N SER A 381 -2.27 2.69 8.44
CA SER A 381 -1.78 2.20 9.73
C SER A 381 -0.30 1.83 9.69
N THR A 382 0.47 2.26 10.72
CA THR A 382 1.93 2.08 10.73
C THR A 382 2.41 0.71 11.20
N GLY A 383 1.53 -0.16 11.67
CA GLY A 383 1.87 -1.48 12.19
C GLY A 383 1.70 -1.61 13.70
N ASP A 384 1.73 -2.86 14.18
CA ASP A 384 1.40 -3.23 15.55
C ASP A 384 2.53 -4.00 16.26
N SER A 385 3.72 -4.01 15.68
CA SER A 385 4.89 -4.74 16.20
C SER A 385 5.91 -3.83 16.89
N GLY A 386 5.48 -2.66 17.35
CA GLY A 386 6.37 -1.61 17.80
C GLY A 386 7.24 -1.06 16.65
N ALA A 387 8.43 -0.58 16.96
CA ALA A 387 9.34 -0.03 15.97
C ALA A 387 10.04 -1.09 15.07
N ASP A 388 9.70 -2.37 15.21
CA ASP A 388 10.32 -3.48 14.45
C ASP A 388 9.28 -4.30 13.67
N GLU A 389 8.63 -3.68 12.70
CA GLU A 389 7.63 -4.32 11.86
C GLU A 389 8.21 -5.46 11.00
N CYS A 390 9.49 -5.42 10.68
CA CYS A 390 10.15 -6.51 9.97
C CYS A 390 10.52 -7.71 10.88
N GLY A 391 10.52 -7.54 12.20
CA GLY A 391 10.90 -8.60 13.16
C GLY A 391 12.37 -9.01 13.03
N ASP A 392 13.24 -8.10 12.60
CA ASP A 392 14.66 -8.37 12.34
C ASP A 392 15.62 -7.66 13.30
N GLY A 393 15.08 -6.92 14.27
CA GLY A 393 15.84 -6.20 15.29
C GLY A 393 16.59 -4.97 14.77
N GLN A 394 16.28 -4.51 13.55
CA GLN A 394 16.89 -3.30 13.02
C GLN A 394 16.16 -2.05 13.50
N PRO A 395 16.88 -0.93 13.75
CA PRO A 395 16.26 0.28 14.29
C PRO A 395 15.43 1.08 13.27
N ASN A 396 15.46 0.73 11.98
CA ASN A 396 14.72 1.37 10.89
C ASN A 396 13.87 0.30 10.18
N SER A 397 12.79 -0.10 10.81
CA SER A 397 11.99 -1.28 10.47
C SER A 397 10.51 -0.91 10.30
N ALA A 398 10.22 0.03 9.40
CA ALA A 398 8.89 0.54 9.16
C ALA A 398 7.99 -0.45 8.40
N SER A 399 6.68 -0.24 8.50
CA SER A 399 5.65 -0.90 7.70
C SER A 399 5.46 -0.19 6.36
N TYR A 400 5.24 -0.95 5.29
CA TYR A 400 4.75 -0.46 4.00
C TYR A 400 3.31 -0.96 3.78
N PRO A 401 2.35 -0.12 3.32
CA PRO A 401 2.54 1.16 2.64
C PRO A 401 2.63 2.41 3.53
N ALA A 402 2.60 2.32 4.85
CA ALA A 402 2.68 3.50 5.72
C ALA A 402 3.99 4.30 5.55
N SER A 403 5.11 3.64 5.23
CA SER A 403 6.38 4.32 4.96
C SER A 403 6.41 5.08 3.63
N SER A 404 5.41 4.92 2.73
CA SER A 404 5.32 5.75 1.53
C SER A 404 5.23 7.24 1.88
N PRO A 405 6.00 8.11 1.22
CA PRO A 405 5.91 9.55 1.45
C PRO A 405 4.64 10.20 0.85
N TRP A 406 3.81 9.41 0.17
CA TRP A 406 2.60 9.84 -0.54
C TRP A 406 1.30 9.41 0.15
N VAL A 407 1.39 8.97 1.41
CA VAL A 407 0.25 8.64 2.27
C VAL A 407 0.39 9.38 3.60
N VAL A 408 -0.66 9.40 4.42
CA VAL A 408 -0.59 9.79 5.82
C VAL A 408 -0.34 8.54 6.66
N ALA A 409 0.81 8.49 7.29
CA ALA A 409 1.20 7.40 8.19
C ALA A 409 0.62 7.67 9.58
N VAL A 410 -0.35 6.85 9.99
CA VAL A 410 -1.06 7.00 11.27
C VAL A 410 -0.56 5.98 12.28
N SER A 411 0.14 6.46 13.28
CA SER A 411 0.68 5.67 14.40
C SER A 411 -0.33 5.55 15.55
N GLY A 412 0.07 4.93 16.64
CA GLY A 412 -0.83 4.53 17.71
C GLY A 412 -0.51 5.10 19.09
N THR A 413 -1.55 5.52 19.80
CA THR A 413 -1.48 5.98 21.19
C THR A 413 -2.29 5.10 22.12
N THR A 414 -2.10 5.31 23.41
CA THR A 414 -3.00 4.90 24.49
C THR A 414 -3.75 6.14 24.96
N LEU A 415 -5.02 6.21 24.63
CA LEU A 415 -5.90 7.32 25.00
C LEU A 415 -6.32 7.25 26.47
N ARG A 416 -6.42 8.41 27.10
CA ARG A 416 -7.13 8.64 28.37
C ARG A 416 -8.11 9.77 28.15
N ALA A 417 -9.38 9.46 28.19
CA ALA A 417 -10.46 10.44 28.18
C ALA A 417 -11.17 10.47 29.55
N SER A 418 -11.77 11.60 29.89
CA SER A 418 -12.71 11.71 31.01
C SER A 418 -14.09 11.88 30.39
N ASP A 419 -14.91 10.88 30.50
CA ASP A 419 -16.12 10.72 29.69
C ASP A 419 -15.73 10.82 28.19
N THR A 420 -16.25 11.77 27.46
CA THR A 420 -15.91 12.05 26.06
C THR A 420 -14.97 13.27 25.89
N THR A 421 -14.22 13.63 26.93
CA THR A 421 -13.26 14.74 26.87
C THR A 421 -11.83 14.21 26.85
N TRP A 422 -11.07 14.61 25.84
CA TRP A 422 -9.64 14.28 25.76
C TRP A 422 -8.89 14.78 27.01
N ALA A 423 -8.08 13.91 27.62
CA ALA A 423 -7.29 14.26 28.80
C ALA A 423 -5.78 14.14 28.52
N ARG A 424 -5.36 13.05 27.93
CA ARG A 424 -3.96 12.81 27.54
C ARG A 424 -3.82 11.57 26.68
N GLU A 425 -2.68 11.49 26.00
CA GLU A 425 -2.23 10.30 25.27
C GLU A 425 -0.77 9.97 25.60
N ASN A 426 -0.46 8.68 25.57
CA ASN A 426 0.90 8.16 25.64
C ASN A 426 1.14 7.28 24.39
N VAL A 427 2.40 7.08 23.99
CA VAL A 427 2.73 6.10 22.94
C VAL A 427 2.17 4.73 23.34
N TRP A 428 1.46 4.08 22.44
CA TRP A 428 1.16 2.67 22.58
C TRP A 428 2.41 1.83 22.24
N LEU A 429 2.77 0.87 23.11
CA LEU A 429 3.98 0.06 22.93
C LEU A 429 3.98 -0.73 21.60
N GLY A 430 2.79 -1.14 21.11
CA GLY A 430 2.62 -1.84 19.84
C GLY A 430 2.70 -0.94 18.61
N ALA A 431 2.59 0.37 18.75
CA ALA A 431 2.53 1.30 17.61
C ALA A 431 3.76 1.19 16.69
N GLY A 432 3.53 1.09 15.37
CA GLY A 432 4.56 0.81 14.37
C GLY A 432 5.42 2.00 13.93
N GLY A 433 5.34 3.15 14.59
CA GLY A 433 6.17 4.33 14.27
C GLY A 433 7.66 4.02 14.29
N SER A 434 8.34 4.22 13.17
CA SER A 434 9.75 3.89 12.95
C SER A 434 10.31 4.68 11.77
N PRO A 435 11.62 5.00 11.72
CA PRO A 435 12.24 5.49 10.50
C PRO A 435 12.15 4.45 9.38
N SER A 436 11.87 4.90 8.17
CA SER A 436 11.97 4.03 6.98
C SER A 436 13.43 3.72 6.65
N SER A 437 13.70 2.50 6.21
CA SER A 437 15.00 2.10 5.64
C SER A 437 15.10 2.36 4.13
N ALA A 438 14.01 2.73 3.47
CA ALA A 438 13.89 2.85 2.03
C ALA A 438 13.47 4.26 1.59
N GLU A 439 12.52 4.88 2.30
CA GLU A 439 11.87 6.11 1.90
C GLU A 439 12.44 7.34 2.60
N VAL A 440 12.52 8.44 1.85
CA VAL A 440 12.99 9.72 2.36
C VAL A 440 11.82 10.62 2.77
N ALA A 441 12.05 11.43 3.79
CA ALA A 441 11.09 12.44 4.23
C ALA A 441 10.81 13.47 3.13
N GLN A 442 9.56 13.87 3.00
CA GLN A 442 9.17 14.99 2.12
C GLN A 442 9.56 16.34 2.74
N PRO A 443 9.61 17.43 1.96
CA PRO A 443 10.04 18.74 2.45
C PRO A 443 9.35 19.20 3.72
N TRP A 444 8.07 18.88 3.92
CA TRP A 444 7.32 19.24 5.12
C TRP A 444 7.71 18.45 6.38
N GLN A 445 8.41 17.31 6.24
CA GLN A 445 8.84 16.47 7.36
C GLN A 445 10.36 16.52 7.59
N THR A 446 11.15 16.80 6.55
CA THR A 446 12.62 16.64 6.53
C THR A 446 13.32 17.32 7.72
N ASP A 447 12.95 18.56 8.03
CA ASP A 447 13.59 19.35 9.09
C ASP A 447 13.22 18.89 10.51
N LEU A 448 12.21 18.02 10.64
CA LEU A 448 11.76 17.48 11.92
C LEU A 448 12.43 16.16 12.28
N THR A 449 12.95 15.44 11.27
CA THR A 449 13.64 14.16 11.46
C THR A 449 15.02 14.37 12.08
N TYR A 450 15.48 13.44 12.91
CA TYR A 450 16.70 13.63 13.71
C TYR A 450 17.50 12.34 13.91
N GLY A 451 18.72 12.51 14.46
CA GLY A 451 19.63 11.42 14.80
C GLY A 451 20.23 10.75 13.55
N ASP A 452 20.53 9.46 13.67
CA ASP A 452 21.14 8.67 12.61
C ASP A 452 20.22 8.47 11.40
N PHE A 453 18.94 8.81 11.55
CA PHE A 453 17.89 8.65 10.55
C PHE A 453 17.35 9.98 10.01
N ALA A 454 18.08 11.09 10.24
CA ALA A 454 17.69 12.39 9.70
C ALA A 454 17.51 12.34 8.17
N GLY A 455 16.39 12.88 7.68
CA GLY A 455 16.01 12.84 6.27
C GLY A 455 15.24 11.58 5.85
N GLN A 456 15.06 10.59 6.73
CA GLN A 456 14.21 9.42 6.45
C GLN A 456 12.75 9.68 6.78
N ARG A 457 11.85 8.97 6.09
CA ARG A 457 10.41 9.03 6.34
C ARG A 457 10.06 8.40 7.68
N GLY A 458 9.15 9.05 8.45
CA GLY A 458 8.58 8.57 9.70
C GLY A 458 7.06 8.81 9.75
N PRO A 459 6.38 8.50 10.87
CA PRO A 459 4.94 8.72 11.02
C PRO A 459 4.57 10.19 10.92
N ASP A 460 3.35 10.48 10.49
CA ASP A 460 2.82 11.85 10.42
C ASP A 460 2.07 12.24 11.68
N VAL A 461 1.11 11.40 12.09
CA VAL A 461 0.21 11.62 13.23
C VAL A 461 -0.01 10.32 13.99
N ALA A 462 -0.69 10.40 15.14
CA ALA A 462 -1.11 9.23 15.90
C ALA A 462 -2.48 9.47 16.54
N PHE A 463 -3.26 8.41 16.68
CA PHE A 463 -4.56 8.41 17.37
C PHE A 463 -4.66 7.17 18.25
N ASP A 464 -5.79 7.00 18.97
CA ASP A 464 -5.96 5.84 19.84
C ASP A 464 -5.83 4.52 19.08
N ALA A 465 -5.02 3.63 19.63
CA ALA A 465 -4.70 2.33 19.06
C ALA A 465 -4.62 1.21 20.10
N ASN A 466 -4.41 1.57 21.39
CA ASN A 466 -4.24 0.53 22.39
C ASN A 466 -5.56 -0.22 22.60
N PRO A 467 -5.61 -1.55 22.44
CA PRO A 467 -6.85 -2.32 22.67
C PRO A 467 -7.51 -2.07 24.01
N SER A 468 -6.76 -1.64 25.05
CA SER A 468 -7.31 -1.33 26.37
C SER A 468 -8.07 0.00 26.44
N SER A 469 -7.79 0.94 25.55
CA SER A 469 -8.57 2.19 25.35
C SER A 469 -9.35 2.19 24.04
N GLY A 470 -9.28 1.13 23.28
CA GLY A 470 -9.71 1.02 21.89
C GLY A 470 -11.20 1.10 21.61
N GLY A 471 -11.57 0.79 20.37
CA GLY A 471 -12.94 0.89 19.87
C GLY A 471 -13.85 -0.26 20.32
N ILE A 472 -15.07 0.06 20.73
CA ILE A 472 -16.15 -0.89 20.99
C ILE A 472 -16.95 -1.03 19.70
N ILE A 473 -16.65 -2.06 18.92
CA ILE A 473 -17.10 -2.27 17.55
C ILE A 473 -18.19 -3.34 17.51
N TRP A 474 -19.20 -3.17 16.66
CA TRP A 474 -20.22 -4.17 16.39
C TRP A 474 -19.70 -5.18 15.38
N ILE A 475 -19.56 -6.43 15.80
CA ILE A 475 -18.96 -7.51 15.01
C ILE A 475 -19.78 -8.78 15.22
N HIS A 476 -20.28 -9.38 14.14
CA HIS A 476 -21.00 -10.65 14.14
C HIS A 476 -22.15 -10.69 15.17
N GLY A 477 -22.93 -9.61 15.22
CA GLY A 477 -24.11 -9.53 16.10
C GLY A 477 -23.80 -9.20 17.57
N GLY A 478 -22.63 -8.67 17.90
CA GLY A 478 -22.27 -8.27 19.25
C GLY A 478 -21.15 -7.23 19.33
N TYR A 479 -21.12 -6.49 20.43
CA TYR A 479 -20.02 -5.55 20.67
C TYR A 479 -18.76 -6.28 21.13
N GLN A 480 -17.63 -5.94 20.51
CA GLN A 480 -16.30 -6.39 20.86
C GLN A 480 -15.36 -5.18 20.96
N GLN A 481 -14.32 -5.29 21.80
CA GLN A 481 -13.34 -4.21 21.96
C GLN A 481 -12.02 -4.56 21.26
N TRP A 482 -11.62 -3.70 20.34
CA TRP A 482 -10.45 -3.87 19.50
C TRP A 482 -9.59 -2.60 19.47
N GLY A 483 -8.35 -2.74 19.03
CA GLY A 483 -7.40 -1.66 18.80
C GLY A 483 -6.42 -2.04 17.71
N GLY A 484 -5.22 -1.53 17.79
CA GLY A 484 -4.21 -1.57 16.75
C GLY A 484 -4.10 -0.23 16.04
N THR A 485 -3.07 -0.02 15.27
CA THR A 485 -2.99 1.17 14.41
C THR A 485 -4.09 1.16 13.34
N SER A 486 -4.76 0.02 13.17
CA SER A 486 -6.01 -0.14 12.42
C SER A 486 -7.22 0.60 12.99
N LEU A 487 -7.21 0.95 14.28
CA LEU A 487 -8.21 1.85 14.86
C LEU A 487 -7.82 3.32 14.64
N ALA A 488 -6.54 3.63 14.79
CA ALA A 488 -6.03 4.99 14.65
C ALA A 488 -6.21 5.56 13.24
N ALA A 489 -5.97 4.76 12.20
CA ALA A 489 -6.06 5.19 10.82
C ALA A 489 -7.49 5.61 10.40
N PRO A 490 -8.55 4.83 10.67
CA PRO A 490 -9.93 5.24 10.36
C PRO A 490 -10.42 6.40 11.23
N ILE A 491 -9.96 6.56 12.49
CA ILE A 491 -10.23 7.76 13.29
C ILE A 491 -9.68 8.99 12.57
N PHE A 492 -8.43 8.96 12.10
CA PHE A 492 -7.87 10.04 11.29
C PHE A 492 -8.68 10.26 10.00
N ALA A 493 -9.00 9.20 9.27
CA ALA A 493 -9.74 9.29 8.01
C ALA A 493 -11.10 9.98 8.17
N GLY A 494 -11.87 9.60 9.20
CA GLY A 494 -13.16 10.23 9.52
C GLY A 494 -13.01 11.69 9.94
N GLY A 495 -11.99 12.02 10.73
CA GLY A 495 -11.66 13.41 11.11
C GLY A 495 -11.26 14.26 9.91
N TRP A 496 -10.43 13.73 9.01
CA TRP A 496 -10.05 14.43 7.77
C TRP A 496 -11.23 14.64 6.82
N ALA A 497 -12.16 13.67 6.76
CA ALA A 497 -13.40 13.85 5.99
C ALA A 497 -14.22 15.06 6.47
N ARG A 498 -14.35 15.29 7.80
CA ARG A 498 -15.01 16.50 8.33
C ARG A 498 -14.25 17.78 8.01
N ILE A 499 -12.92 17.74 8.01
CA ILE A 499 -12.10 18.89 7.58
C ILE A 499 -12.36 19.18 6.10
N LEU A 500 -12.40 18.16 5.23
CA LEU A 500 -12.73 18.33 3.81
C LEU A 500 -14.16 18.82 3.59
N GLN A 501 -15.14 18.40 4.39
CA GLN A 501 -16.50 18.96 4.36
C GLN A 501 -16.50 20.48 4.55
N SER A 502 -15.65 20.98 5.44
CA SER A 502 -15.50 22.39 5.72
C SER A 502 -14.61 23.13 4.70
N ASN A 503 -13.65 22.43 4.10
CA ASN A 503 -12.69 22.96 3.14
C ASN A 503 -12.31 21.93 2.06
N PRO A 504 -13.14 21.72 1.05
CA PRO A 504 -12.92 20.70 0.02
C PRO A 504 -11.72 20.98 -0.90
N ALA A 505 -11.10 22.14 -0.80
CA ALA A 505 -9.93 22.50 -1.61
C ALA A 505 -8.59 21.98 -1.04
N LEU A 506 -8.57 21.41 0.17
CA LEU A 506 -7.32 20.98 0.82
C LEU A 506 -6.64 19.80 0.11
N GLY A 507 -7.39 18.85 -0.44
CA GLY A 507 -6.83 17.68 -1.12
C GLY A 507 -6.00 16.79 -0.18
N PHE A 508 -4.76 16.42 -0.59
CA PHE A 508 -3.87 15.56 0.19
C PHE A 508 -3.49 16.16 1.54
N ALA A 509 -3.70 15.39 2.59
CA ALA A 509 -3.62 15.87 3.97
C ALA A 509 -2.20 16.19 4.45
N ALA A 510 -1.19 15.36 4.13
CA ALA A 510 0.09 15.41 4.82
C ALA A 510 0.75 16.81 4.85
N PRO A 511 0.88 17.56 3.75
CA PRO A 511 1.49 18.90 3.82
C PRO A 511 0.77 19.83 4.78
N SER A 512 -0.57 19.75 4.84
CA SER A 512 -1.41 20.61 5.68
C SER A 512 -1.23 20.31 7.16
N LEU A 513 -1.06 19.05 7.55
CA LEU A 513 -0.84 18.63 8.93
C LEU A 513 0.40 19.31 9.55
N TYR A 514 1.47 19.47 8.77
CA TYR A 514 2.71 20.11 9.22
C TYR A 514 2.63 21.64 9.31
N THR A 515 1.54 22.23 8.87
CA THR A 515 1.28 23.67 9.06
C THR A 515 0.43 23.98 10.30
N LEU A 516 -0.08 22.96 10.99
CA LEU A 516 -0.93 23.12 12.16
C LEU A 516 -0.17 23.81 13.30
N PRO A 517 -0.77 24.83 13.95
CA PRO A 517 -0.18 25.43 15.13
C PRO A 517 -0.04 24.41 16.27
N ALA A 518 1.04 24.50 17.06
CA ALA A 518 1.27 23.59 18.19
C ALA A 518 0.11 23.56 19.22
N ALA A 519 -0.67 24.63 19.31
CA ALA A 519 -1.85 24.71 20.19
C ALA A 519 -3.04 23.84 19.73
N VAL A 520 -3.00 23.35 18.52
CA VAL A 520 -4.01 22.42 17.93
C VAL A 520 -3.60 20.97 18.15
N LEU A 521 -2.30 20.71 18.33
CA LEU A 521 -1.73 19.38 18.46
C LEU A 521 -1.82 18.88 19.91
N HIS A 522 -2.16 17.62 20.07
CA HIS A 522 -2.00 16.87 21.29
C HIS A 522 -0.64 16.15 21.27
N ASP A 523 0.42 16.90 21.59
CA ASP A 523 1.80 16.43 21.55
C ASP A 523 2.03 15.29 22.56
N VAL A 524 2.34 14.09 22.07
CA VAL A 524 2.55 12.89 22.88
C VAL A 524 3.98 12.89 23.42
N ARG A 525 4.13 13.03 24.76
CA ARG A 525 5.43 13.25 25.43
C ARG A 525 5.87 12.10 26.33
N ALA A 526 5.13 11.01 26.35
CA ALA A 526 5.41 9.89 27.26
C ALA A 526 5.17 8.53 26.57
N GLY A 527 5.94 7.55 26.99
CA GLY A 527 5.89 6.20 26.44
C GLY A 527 6.96 5.96 25.37
N ASN A 528 6.94 4.78 24.83
CA ASN A 528 7.81 4.35 23.72
C ASN A 528 7.21 3.14 23.02
N ASN A 529 7.62 2.93 21.76
CA ASN A 529 7.36 1.74 20.96
C ASN A 529 8.64 1.02 20.52
N GLY A 530 9.78 1.43 21.07
CA GLY A 530 11.16 1.23 20.62
C GLY A 530 11.87 2.57 20.46
N TYR A 531 11.12 3.63 20.07
CA TYR A 531 11.54 5.02 20.12
C TYR A 531 10.81 5.75 21.24
N LEU A 532 11.55 6.59 21.98
CA LEU A 532 10.98 7.41 23.06
C LEU A 532 10.17 8.57 22.48
N ALA A 533 9.01 8.82 23.07
CA ALA A 533 8.28 10.07 22.86
C ALA A 533 9.13 11.29 23.22
N LYS A 534 8.98 12.38 22.48
CA LYS A 534 9.67 13.66 22.69
C LYS A 534 8.72 14.83 22.45
N PRO A 535 8.99 16.00 23.04
CA PRO A 535 8.26 17.21 22.67
C PRO A 535 8.37 17.54 21.17
N GLY A 536 7.25 17.83 20.53
CA GLY A 536 7.14 18.01 19.09
C GLY A 536 7.14 16.69 18.33
N TRP A 537 7.51 16.71 17.07
CA TRP A 537 7.54 15.52 16.24
C TRP A 537 8.55 14.46 16.75
N ASP A 538 8.14 13.19 16.78
CA ASP A 538 9.00 12.06 17.12
C ASP A 538 8.75 10.81 16.28
N TRP A 539 9.68 9.83 16.33
CA TRP A 539 9.62 8.59 15.55
C TRP A 539 8.49 7.65 15.96
N ALA A 540 7.92 7.80 17.15
CA ALA A 540 6.87 6.92 17.64
C ALA A 540 5.48 7.38 17.21
N THR A 541 5.21 8.70 17.23
CA THR A 541 3.86 9.27 17.09
C THR A 541 3.75 10.40 16.08
N GLY A 542 4.84 10.75 15.39
CA GLY A 542 4.81 11.92 14.49
C GLY A 542 4.48 13.21 15.26
N LEU A 543 3.50 13.94 14.78
CA LEU A 543 2.97 15.17 15.43
C LEU A 543 2.07 14.89 16.65
N GLY A 544 1.77 13.61 16.94
CA GLY A 544 0.71 13.22 17.88
C GLY A 544 -0.68 13.30 17.27
N SER A 545 -1.72 13.32 18.11
CA SER A 545 -3.10 13.56 17.67
C SER A 545 -3.41 15.05 17.64
N PHE A 546 -4.62 15.42 17.26
CA PHE A 546 -5.01 16.83 17.19
C PHE A 546 -6.52 17.02 17.40
N ASP A 547 -6.88 18.23 17.81
CA ASP A 547 -8.23 18.75 17.89
C ASP A 547 -8.71 19.05 16.46
N VAL A 548 -9.64 18.25 15.96
CA VAL A 548 -10.10 18.30 14.55
C VAL A 548 -10.85 19.60 14.24
N GLY A 549 -11.66 20.10 15.19
CA GLY A 549 -12.38 21.36 15.03
C GLY A 549 -11.42 22.55 14.90
N ARG A 550 -10.41 22.61 15.75
CA ARG A 550 -9.37 23.66 15.67
C ARG A 550 -8.48 23.49 14.46
N ALA A 551 -8.18 22.26 14.05
CA ALA A 551 -7.42 21.99 12.83
C ALA A 551 -8.16 22.52 11.61
N ALA A 552 -9.45 22.23 11.48
CA ALA A 552 -10.28 22.75 10.40
C ALA A 552 -10.24 24.28 10.35
N ALA A 553 -10.38 24.95 11.51
CA ALA A 553 -10.32 26.40 11.60
C ALA A 553 -8.94 26.97 11.20
N ALA A 554 -7.85 26.29 11.57
CA ALA A 554 -6.48 26.70 11.23
C ALA A 554 -6.14 26.53 9.74
N LEU A 555 -6.78 25.56 9.06
CA LEU A 555 -6.54 25.22 7.65
C LEU A 555 -7.43 26.00 6.67
N VAL A 556 -8.33 26.87 7.15
CA VAL A 556 -9.09 27.77 6.29
C VAL A 556 -8.12 28.78 5.65
N PRO A 557 -8.10 28.93 4.31
CA PRO A 557 -7.30 29.96 3.68
C PRO A 557 -7.66 31.32 4.24
N ALA A 558 -6.66 32.13 4.65
CA ALA A 558 -6.89 33.51 5.04
C ALA A 558 -7.64 34.20 3.90
N ALA A 559 -8.79 34.85 4.22
CA ALA A 559 -9.51 35.61 3.24
C ALA A 559 -8.53 36.60 2.58
N PRO A 560 -8.53 36.77 1.24
CA PRO A 560 -7.64 37.71 0.59
C PRO A 560 -7.87 39.09 1.22
N GLU A 561 -6.80 39.65 1.83
CA GLU A 561 -6.87 41.00 2.38
C GLU A 561 -7.44 41.91 1.30
N ALA A 562 -8.63 42.49 1.55
CA ALA A 562 -9.20 43.48 0.68
C ALA A 562 -8.16 44.60 0.56
N ARG A 563 -7.47 44.69 -0.56
CA ARG A 563 -6.56 45.80 -0.84
C ARG A 563 -7.38 47.06 -0.69
N ARG A 564 -7.14 47.80 0.39
CA ARG A 564 -7.69 49.16 0.59
C ARG A 564 -6.97 50.15 -0.32
#